data_38caa1d7e8350f93392f312a72350440
#
_entry.id   38caa1d7e8350f93392f312a72350440
#
_cell.length_a   1.000
_cell.length_b   1.000
_cell.length_c   1.000
_cell.angle_alpha   90.00
_cell.angle_beta   90.00
_cell.angle_gamma   90.00
#
_symmetry.space_group_name_H-M   'P 1'
#
loop_
_entity.id
_entity.type
_entity.pdbx_description
1 polymer ?
#
loop_
_entity_poly.entity_id
_entity_poly.type
_entity_poly.pdbx_seq_one_letter_code
_entity_poly.pdbx_strand_id
1 'polypeptide(L)'
;MGNMPSAVKHCLSNQQLLWEHLWIADSVAGELDPAQASAHPRFKSCFSGSSVWNQNDSVAYICESSQLSGLPEYVKIVEVGPRDGLQNEKVIVPTDVKIEFINQLSQTGLSVIEVTSFVPSKWVPQMADHTEVMKGIHQYPGVRYPVLTPNLQGLHRAVAAGATEVSVFGAASESFSKKNINCSIEESMEKFEEVIKSARHMNIPVRGYVSCVLGCPYEGSITPQKVTEVSKRLYGMGCYEISLGDTTGVGTPGSMKRMLESVIKEIPPSALAVHCHDTYGQALANILTALQMGINVVDSAVSGLGGCPYAKGASGNVATEDLVYMLNGLGLNTGVNLYKVMEAGNFICKAVNKTTNSKVAQASFNA
;
A
#
# COMPACT_ATOMS: atom_id res chain seq x y z
N MET A 1 -30.13 -14.15 29.14
CA MET A 1 -28.83 -13.89 29.78
C MET A 1 -28.10 -15.23 29.85
N GLY A 2 -27.23 -15.48 28.89
CA GLY A 2 -26.51 -16.75 28.74
C GLY A 2 -25.09 -16.66 29.34
N ASN A 3 -24.63 -17.72 29.97
CA ASN A 3 -23.39 -17.87 30.71
C ASN A 3 -22.15 -17.56 29.86
N MET A 4 -21.35 -16.56 30.25
CA MET A 4 -19.97 -16.38 29.79
C MET A 4 -18.99 -17.15 30.69
N PRO A 5 -17.91 -17.76 30.15
CA PRO A 5 -16.90 -18.48 30.94
C PRO A 5 -16.15 -17.57 31.91
N SER A 6 -15.79 -18.10 33.07
CA SER A 6 -15.17 -17.38 34.21
C SER A 6 -13.79 -16.73 33.92
N ALA A 7 -13.09 -17.12 32.87
CA ALA A 7 -11.78 -16.56 32.47
C ALA A 7 -11.86 -15.13 31.95
N VAL A 8 -13.01 -14.69 31.43
CA VAL A 8 -13.17 -13.33 30.88
C VAL A 8 -13.44 -12.30 31.97
N LYS A 9 -13.98 -12.73 33.11
CA LYS A 9 -14.24 -11.83 34.24
C LYS A 9 -12.99 -11.41 35.03
N HIS A 10 -11.91 -12.18 34.93
CA HIS A 10 -10.65 -11.86 35.64
C HIS A 10 -9.76 -10.87 34.85
N CYS A 11 -9.92 -10.78 33.54
CA CYS A 11 -9.15 -9.85 32.71
C CYS A 11 -9.67 -8.40 32.79
N LEU A 12 -10.99 -8.22 33.00
CA LEU A 12 -11.60 -6.88 33.07
C LEU A 12 -11.41 -6.20 34.42
N SER A 13 -11.21 -6.96 35.53
CA SER A 13 -10.99 -6.39 36.86
C SER A 13 -9.58 -5.83 37.05
N ASN A 14 -8.59 -6.33 36.32
CA ASN A 14 -7.20 -5.84 36.41
C ASN A 14 -6.92 -4.60 35.53
N GLN A 15 -7.74 -4.32 34.51
CA GLN A 15 -7.60 -3.10 33.71
C GLN A 15 -8.20 -1.87 34.39
N GLN A 16 -9.26 -2.02 35.18
CA GLN A 16 -9.84 -0.90 35.93
C GLN A 16 -8.92 -0.38 37.05
N LEU A 17 -8.14 -1.25 37.68
CA LEU A 17 -7.21 -0.84 38.75
C LEU A 17 -5.97 -0.07 38.21
N LEU A 18 -5.62 -0.20 36.95
CA LEU A 18 -4.49 0.54 36.33
C LEU A 18 -4.86 1.98 35.95
N TRP A 19 -6.15 2.27 35.73
CA TRP A 19 -6.62 3.62 35.38
C TRP A 19 -6.84 4.52 36.60
N GLU A 20 -7.18 3.95 37.76
CA GLU A 20 -7.38 4.72 38.99
C GLU A 20 -6.07 5.23 39.61
N HIS A 21 -4.93 4.59 39.32
CA HIS A 21 -3.62 5.07 39.80
C HIS A 21 -2.96 6.16 38.96
N LEU A 22 -3.42 6.38 37.73
CA LEU A 22 -2.90 7.43 36.83
C LEU A 22 -3.59 8.80 37.06
N TRP A 23 -4.78 8.82 37.69
CA TRP A 23 -5.53 10.07 37.94
C TRP A 23 -5.21 10.74 39.28
N ILE A 24 -4.49 10.08 40.19
CA ILE A 24 -4.12 10.63 41.51
C ILE A 24 -2.82 11.45 41.44
N ALA A 25 -2.06 11.36 40.35
CA ALA A 25 -0.80 12.09 40.21
C ALA A 25 -0.95 13.58 39.80
N ASP A 26 -2.12 13.98 39.26
CA ASP A 26 -2.35 15.36 38.81
C ASP A 26 -3.03 16.29 39.83
N SER A 27 -3.39 15.81 41.02
CA SER A 27 -4.10 16.62 42.00
C SER A 27 -3.23 17.16 43.19
N VAL A 28 -1.92 16.97 43.10
CA VAL A 28 -0.97 17.50 44.13
C VAL A 28 0.14 18.34 43.46
N ALA A 29 -0.22 19.25 42.57
CA ALA A 29 0.68 20.32 42.13
C ALA A 29 0.32 21.58 42.92
N GLY A 30 0.70 21.60 44.19
CA GLY A 30 0.84 22.83 44.96
C GLY A 30 2.09 23.59 44.45
N GLU A 31 1.93 24.90 44.38
CA GLU A 31 2.93 25.86 43.92
C GLU A 31 4.36 25.55 44.38
N LEU A 32 5.23 25.28 43.43
CA LEU A 32 6.69 25.18 43.64
C LEU A 32 7.34 26.43 43.02
N ASP A 33 8.08 27.12 43.86
CA ASP A 33 8.92 28.28 43.57
C ASP A 33 9.86 28.04 42.36
N PRO A 34 9.88 28.95 41.35
CA PRO A 34 10.72 28.79 40.14
C PRO A 34 12.24 28.71 40.39
N ALA A 35 12.70 29.03 41.58
CA ALA A 35 14.13 29.06 41.91
C ALA A 35 14.77 27.70 42.22
N GLN A 36 13.99 26.62 42.38
CA GLN A 36 14.52 25.29 42.75
C GLN A 36 14.58 24.28 41.60
N ALA A 37 14.23 24.65 40.38
CA ALA A 37 14.20 23.76 39.20
C ALA A 37 15.55 23.54 38.49
N SER A 38 16.70 24.06 39.05
CA SER A 38 17.99 24.07 38.35
C SER A 38 18.94 22.92 38.68
N ALA A 39 18.50 21.90 39.41
CA ALA A 39 19.43 20.85 39.97
C ALA A 39 19.30 19.43 39.42
N HIS A 40 18.61 19.20 38.26
CA HIS A 40 18.59 17.87 37.62
C HIS A 40 19.12 17.89 36.20
N PRO A 41 20.27 17.23 35.89
CA PRO A 41 20.94 17.33 34.58
C PRO A 41 20.31 16.53 33.44
N ARG A 42 19.12 15.94 33.57
CA ARG A 42 18.55 15.02 32.56
C ARG A 42 17.38 15.56 31.74
N PHE A 43 17.00 16.83 31.86
CA PHE A 43 15.86 17.41 31.14
C PHE A 43 16.19 18.62 30.24
N LYS A 44 17.44 18.80 29.83
CA LYS A 44 17.86 19.96 29.01
C LYS A 44 18.07 19.68 27.53
N SER A 45 17.54 18.63 26.93
CA SER A 45 17.79 18.38 25.50
C SER A 45 16.56 18.24 24.57
N CYS A 46 15.33 18.54 25.03
CA CYS A 46 14.18 18.32 24.17
C CYS A 46 13.34 19.54 23.73
N PHE A 47 13.59 20.73 24.27
CA PHE A 47 12.79 21.91 23.84
C PHE A 47 13.64 23.18 23.75
N SER A 48 14.41 23.32 22.66
CA SER A 48 14.89 24.63 22.20
C SER A 48 14.94 24.62 20.67
N GLY A 49 13.83 24.96 20.07
CA GLY A 49 13.72 25.14 18.62
C GLY A 49 12.35 25.69 18.27
N SER A 50 12.16 27.00 18.43
CA SER A 50 11.04 27.70 17.79
C SER A 50 11.24 27.67 16.28
N SER A 51 10.61 26.69 15.60
CA SER A 51 10.59 26.65 14.14
C SER A 51 9.46 27.53 13.62
N VAL A 52 9.81 28.70 13.13
CA VAL A 52 8.96 29.49 12.24
C VAL A 52 8.91 28.74 10.91
N TRP A 53 7.71 28.30 10.50
CA TRP A 53 7.48 27.64 9.22
C TRP A 53 7.73 28.60 8.08
N ASN A 54 8.77 28.37 7.29
CA ASN A 54 9.06 29.11 6.07
C ASN A 54 8.76 28.18 4.87
N GLN A 55 7.93 28.62 3.95
CA GLN A 55 7.38 27.83 2.84
C GLN A 55 8.40 27.35 1.78
N ASN A 56 9.69 27.63 1.94
CA ASN A 56 10.72 27.33 0.93
C ASN A 56 11.83 26.38 1.40
N ASP A 57 11.76 25.84 2.60
CA ASP A 57 12.79 24.92 3.06
C ASP A 57 12.30 23.48 2.92
N SER A 58 12.97 22.74 2.04
CA SER A 58 13.05 21.29 2.12
C SER A 58 13.62 20.96 3.51
N VAL A 59 12.77 20.60 4.46
CA VAL A 59 13.19 20.17 5.79
C VAL A 59 13.91 18.84 5.64
N ALA A 60 15.23 18.90 5.41
CA ALA A 60 16.09 17.77 5.64
C ALA A 60 16.14 17.55 7.16
N TYR A 61 15.34 16.61 7.65
CA TYR A 61 15.55 16.04 8.96
C TYR A 61 16.90 15.31 8.92
N ILE A 62 17.98 16.02 9.30
CA ILE A 62 19.24 15.36 9.67
C ILE A 62 18.97 14.68 11.01
N CYS A 63 18.39 13.49 10.96
CA CYS A 63 18.44 12.58 12.07
C CYS A 63 19.85 11.99 12.06
N GLU A 64 20.69 12.35 13.05
CA GLU A 64 21.93 11.61 13.26
C GLU A 64 21.61 10.14 13.37
N SER A 65 22.11 9.37 12.43
CA SER A 65 21.69 8.04 12.09
C SER A 65 21.95 7.02 13.20
N SER A 66 20.92 6.69 13.94
CA SER A 66 20.71 5.29 14.30
C SER A 66 19.92 4.63 13.16
N GLN A 67 20.48 4.54 11.96
CA GLN A 67 19.88 3.78 10.87
C GLN A 67 19.66 2.37 11.38
N LEU A 68 18.40 1.95 11.37
CA LEU A 68 18.06 0.54 11.55
C LEU A 68 18.88 -0.24 10.50
N SER A 69 19.87 -1.01 10.95
CA SER A 69 20.75 -1.76 10.04
C SER A 69 19.92 -2.70 9.17
N GLY A 70 20.24 -2.79 7.89
CA GLY A 70 19.62 -3.71 6.96
C GLY A 70 18.44 -3.15 6.17
N LEU A 71 18.12 -1.85 6.26
CA LEU A 71 17.15 -1.20 5.42
C LEU A 71 17.77 -0.75 4.08
N PRO A 72 16.99 -0.72 2.97
CA PRO A 72 17.47 -0.24 1.68
C PRO A 72 17.67 1.28 1.70
N GLU A 73 18.59 1.81 0.89
CA GLU A 73 18.79 3.26 0.76
C GLU A 73 17.64 3.96 -0.01
N TYR A 74 16.98 3.22 -0.89
CA TYR A 74 15.89 3.71 -1.73
C TYR A 74 14.72 2.74 -1.74
N VAL A 75 13.51 3.28 -1.62
CA VAL A 75 12.25 2.53 -1.72
C VAL A 75 11.46 3.05 -2.92
N LYS A 76 11.19 2.15 -3.87
CA LYS A 76 10.32 2.42 -5.00
C LYS A 76 8.86 2.27 -4.58
N ILE A 77 8.09 3.33 -4.75
CA ILE A 77 6.65 3.31 -4.52
C ILE A 77 5.94 3.11 -5.86
N VAL A 78 5.05 2.12 -5.91
CA VAL A 78 4.11 1.91 -7.02
C VAL A 78 2.76 2.44 -6.57
N GLU A 79 2.35 3.55 -7.14
CA GLU A 79 1.06 4.16 -6.84
C GLU A 79 -0.06 3.42 -7.59
N VAL A 80 -0.92 2.75 -6.86
CA VAL A 80 -2.04 1.98 -7.44
C VAL A 80 -3.40 2.66 -7.25
N GLY A 81 -3.43 3.87 -6.74
CA GLY A 81 -4.66 4.65 -6.52
C GLY A 81 -5.56 4.74 -7.75
N PRO A 82 -5.05 5.10 -8.94
CA PRO A 82 -5.87 5.21 -10.15
C PRO A 82 -6.45 3.88 -10.63
N ARG A 83 -5.78 2.75 -10.39
CA ARG A 83 -6.28 1.43 -10.77
C ARG A 83 -6.98 0.75 -9.61
N ASP A 84 -6.22 0.24 -8.62
CA ASP A 84 -6.74 -0.56 -7.51
C ASP A 84 -7.58 0.28 -6.56
N GLY A 85 -7.10 1.49 -6.27
CA GLY A 85 -7.79 2.43 -5.41
C GLY A 85 -9.18 2.82 -5.92
N LEU A 86 -9.30 3.16 -7.19
CA LEU A 86 -10.58 3.56 -7.80
C LEU A 86 -11.46 2.38 -8.19
N GLN A 87 -10.91 1.21 -8.45
CA GLN A 87 -11.62 0.07 -9.05
C GLN A 87 -12.95 -0.27 -8.35
N ASN A 88 -12.99 -0.19 -7.03
CA ASN A 88 -14.13 -0.55 -6.22
C ASN A 88 -14.91 0.66 -5.69
N GLU A 89 -14.59 1.88 -6.18
CA GLU A 89 -15.33 3.07 -5.80
C GLU A 89 -16.75 3.04 -6.38
N LYS A 90 -17.74 3.36 -5.55
CA LYS A 90 -19.17 3.33 -5.95
C LYS A 90 -19.54 4.50 -6.88
N VAL A 91 -18.87 5.63 -6.69
CA VAL A 91 -19.05 6.80 -7.54
C VAL A 91 -18.20 6.61 -8.78
N ILE A 92 -18.83 6.60 -9.95
CA ILE A 92 -18.09 6.56 -11.22
C ILE A 92 -17.40 7.91 -11.41
N VAL A 93 -16.07 7.87 -11.42
CA VAL A 93 -15.24 9.05 -11.61
C VAL A 93 -15.19 9.40 -13.09
N PRO A 94 -15.47 10.66 -13.50
CA PRO A 94 -15.33 11.10 -14.89
C PRO A 94 -13.91 10.90 -15.43
N THR A 95 -13.82 10.66 -16.73
CA THR A 95 -12.56 10.38 -17.43
C THR A 95 -11.54 11.52 -17.30
N ASP A 96 -12.00 12.76 -17.46
CA ASP A 96 -11.18 13.96 -17.30
C ASP A 96 -10.62 14.10 -15.87
N VAL A 97 -11.41 13.77 -14.86
CA VAL A 97 -10.99 13.75 -13.45
C VAL A 97 -9.92 12.68 -13.20
N LYS A 98 -10.06 11.48 -13.78
CA LYS A 98 -9.04 10.43 -13.70
C LYS A 98 -7.74 10.87 -14.37
N ILE A 99 -7.81 11.48 -15.54
CA ILE A 99 -6.65 12.01 -16.26
C ILE A 99 -5.95 13.07 -15.44
N GLU A 100 -6.68 14.03 -14.89
CA GLU A 100 -6.12 15.08 -14.03
C GLU A 100 -5.48 14.49 -12.76
N PHE A 101 -6.13 13.53 -12.12
CA PHE A 101 -5.59 12.82 -10.96
C PHE A 101 -4.25 12.18 -11.25
N ILE A 102 -4.12 11.45 -12.37
CA ILE A 102 -2.87 10.81 -12.78
C ILE A 102 -1.80 11.85 -13.11
N ASN A 103 -2.18 12.95 -13.77
CA ASN A 103 -1.26 14.05 -14.08
C ASN A 103 -0.73 14.73 -12.81
N GLN A 104 -1.56 14.92 -11.78
CA GLN A 104 -1.11 15.43 -10.48
C GLN A 104 -0.16 14.45 -9.80
N LEU A 105 -0.49 13.15 -9.75
CA LEU A 105 0.40 12.12 -9.21
C LEU A 105 1.76 12.08 -9.93
N SER A 106 1.78 12.26 -11.24
CA SER A 106 3.01 12.27 -12.05
C SER A 106 3.97 13.40 -11.68
N GLN A 107 3.48 14.45 -11.03
CA GLN A 107 4.29 15.60 -10.58
C GLN A 107 4.76 15.49 -9.14
N THR A 108 4.43 14.38 -8.44
CA THR A 108 4.79 14.19 -7.03
C THR A 108 6.18 13.63 -6.81
N GLY A 109 6.85 13.16 -7.86
CA GLY A 109 8.11 12.40 -7.78
C GLY A 109 7.92 10.88 -7.77
N LEU A 110 6.69 10.39 -7.84
CA LEU A 110 6.40 8.96 -8.05
C LEU A 110 6.95 8.50 -9.40
N SER A 111 7.69 7.39 -9.41
CA SER A 111 8.31 6.84 -10.62
C SER A 111 7.44 5.78 -11.32
N VAL A 112 6.40 5.28 -10.66
CA VAL A 112 5.48 4.28 -11.21
C VAL A 112 4.06 4.57 -10.75
N ILE A 113 3.12 4.69 -11.71
CA ILE A 113 1.70 4.92 -11.45
C ILE A 113 0.89 3.93 -12.27
N GLU A 114 0.21 2.99 -11.63
CA GLU A 114 -0.67 2.04 -12.32
C GLU A 114 -1.98 2.74 -12.72
N VAL A 115 -2.13 2.97 -14.02
CA VAL A 115 -3.08 3.95 -14.58
C VAL A 115 -4.52 3.44 -14.57
N THR A 116 -4.73 2.20 -15.02
CA THR A 116 -6.07 1.65 -15.26
C THR A 116 -6.02 0.13 -15.45
N SER A 117 -7.17 -0.48 -15.75
CA SER A 117 -7.30 -1.91 -16.02
C SER A 117 -8.08 -2.15 -17.31
N PHE A 118 -7.54 -2.97 -18.20
CA PHE A 118 -8.18 -3.40 -19.44
C PHE A 118 -9.10 -4.62 -19.27
N VAL A 119 -9.81 -4.66 -18.14
CA VAL A 119 -10.87 -5.63 -17.87
C VAL A 119 -12.14 -5.28 -18.67
N PRO A 120 -13.01 -6.26 -18.95
CA PRO A 120 -14.32 -5.97 -19.58
C PRO A 120 -15.16 -5.01 -18.72
N SER A 121 -15.70 -3.96 -19.33
CA SER A 121 -16.48 -2.91 -18.65
C SER A 121 -17.70 -3.43 -17.88
N LYS A 122 -18.29 -4.55 -18.33
CA LYS A 122 -19.39 -5.22 -17.63
C LYS A 122 -19.01 -5.76 -16.23
N TRP A 123 -17.73 -6.05 -16.01
CA TRP A 123 -17.22 -6.55 -14.72
C TRP A 123 -16.77 -5.42 -13.80
N VAL A 124 -16.14 -4.39 -14.36
CA VAL A 124 -15.66 -3.22 -13.63
C VAL A 124 -16.06 -1.95 -14.37
N PRO A 125 -17.28 -1.45 -14.18
CA PRO A 125 -17.76 -0.23 -14.86
C PRO A 125 -16.87 0.99 -14.63
N GLN A 126 -16.26 1.10 -13.43
CA GLN A 126 -15.32 2.17 -13.08
C GLN A 126 -14.13 2.27 -14.06
N MET A 127 -13.73 1.14 -14.68
CA MET A 127 -12.58 1.07 -15.61
C MET A 127 -13.04 1.01 -17.08
N ALA A 128 -14.31 1.35 -17.39
CA ALA A 128 -14.84 1.27 -18.75
C ALA A 128 -14.12 2.21 -19.74
N ASP A 129 -13.59 3.32 -19.23
CA ASP A 129 -12.90 4.39 -19.97
C ASP A 129 -11.37 4.21 -20.04
N HIS A 130 -10.87 2.98 -19.85
CA HIS A 130 -9.43 2.70 -19.78
C HIS A 130 -8.66 3.18 -21.02
N THR A 131 -9.24 3.11 -22.21
CA THR A 131 -8.58 3.55 -23.43
C THR A 131 -8.45 5.07 -23.48
N GLU A 132 -9.50 5.78 -23.13
CA GLU A 132 -9.57 7.24 -23.10
C GLU A 132 -8.62 7.79 -22.03
N VAL A 133 -8.61 7.19 -20.84
CA VAL A 133 -7.68 7.55 -19.76
C VAL A 133 -6.24 7.36 -20.22
N MET A 134 -5.89 6.17 -20.73
CA MET A 134 -4.51 5.88 -21.16
C MET A 134 -4.02 6.80 -22.27
N LYS A 135 -4.89 7.20 -23.19
CA LYS A 135 -4.56 8.14 -24.27
C LYS A 135 -4.53 9.60 -23.81
N GLY A 136 -5.29 9.94 -22.78
CA GLY A 136 -5.47 11.31 -22.30
C GLY A 136 -4.43 11.79 -21.29
N ILE A 137 -3.75 10.88 -20.59
CA ILE A 137 -2.73 11.26 -19.61
C ILE A 137 -1.50 11.88 -20.29
N HIS A 138 -0.90 12.86 -19.61
CA HIS A 138 0.42 13.33 -19.97
C HIS A 138 1.48 12.37 -19.42
N GLN A 139 2.27 11.75 -20.31
CA GLN A 139 3.35 10.86 -19.91
C GLN A 139 4.61 11.69 -19.58
N TYR A 140 4.89 11.84 -18.29
CA TYR A 140 6.05 12.60 -17.80
C TYR A 140 7.34 11.77 -17.93
N PRO A 141 8.48 12.38 -18.34
CA PRO A 141 9.77 11.71 -18.37
C PRO A 141 10.13 11.11 -16.99
N GLY A 142 10.62 9.88 -16.99
CA GLY A 142 11.02 9.19 -15.77
C GLY A 142 9.87 8.53 -14.99
N VAL A 143 8.61 8.68 -15.42
CA VAL A 143 7.46 7.99 -14.83
C VAL A 143 7.01 6.86 -15.74
N ARG A 144 6.80 5.66 -15.17
CA ARG A 144 6.22 4.51 -15.85
C ARG A 144 4.72 4.41 -15.56
N TYR A 145 3.96 3.98 -16.56
CA TYR A 145 2.50 3.95 -16.55
C TYR A 145 1.98 2.54 -16.87
N PRO A 146 2.22 1.54 -15.98
CA PRO A 146 1.68 0.19 -16.16
C PRO A 146 0.15 0.20 -16.16
N VAL A 147 -0.43 -0.81 -16.83
CA VAL A 147 -1.85 -1.07 -16.83
C VAL A 147 -2.12 -2.56 -16.58
N LEU A 148 -3.20 -2.89 -15.88
CA LEU A 148 -3.57 -4.26 -15.60
C LEU A 148 -4.27 -4.88 -16.83
N THR A 149 -3.83 -6.09 -17.22
CA THR A 149 -4.39 -6.84 -18.34
C THR A 149 -4.82 -8.24 -17.89
N PRO A 150 -6.11 -8.60 -17.98
CA PRO A 150 -6.61 -9.87 -17.47
C PRO A 150 -6.36 -11.06 -18.42
N ASN A 151 -6.12 -10.79 -19.71
CA ASN A 151 -5.99 -11.78 -20.76
C ASN A 151 -5.37 -11.17 -22.03
N LEU A 152 -5.17 -11.98 -23.06
CA LEU A 152 -4.57 -11.57 -24.33
C LEU A 152 -5.36 -10.46 -25.04
N GLN A 153 -6.68 -10.48 -25.00
CA GLN A 153 -7.51 -9.41 -25.58
C GLN A 153 -7.29 -8.08 -24.86
N GLY A 154 -7.20 -8.10 -23.52
CA GLY A 154 -6.86 -6.94 -22.70
C GLY A 154 -5.48 -6.39 -23.04
N LEU A 155 -4.48 -7.26 -23.22
CA LEU A 155 -3.13 -6.87 -23.65
C LEU A 155 -3.15 -6.14 -24.97
N HIS A 156 -3.78 -6.69 -26.00
CA HIS A 156 -3.84 -6.06 -27.33
C HIS A 156 -4.51 -4.69 -27.28
N ARG A 157 -5.58 -4.54 -26.49
CA ARG A 157 -6.24 -3.24 -26.29
C ARG A 157 -5.37 -2.25 -25.55
N ALA A 158 -4.63 -2.70 -24.54
CA ALA A 158 -3.69 -1.88 -23.78
C ALA A 158 -2.58 -1.34 -24.68
N VAL A 159 -1.97 -2.20 -25.49
CA VAL A 159 -0.92 -1.81 -26.45
C VAL A 159 -1.46 -0.83 -27.50
N ALA A 160 -2.65 -1.09 -28.04
CA ALA A 160 -3.31 -0.18 -28.98
C ALA A 160 -3.66 1.18 -28.34
N ALA A 161 -3.80 1.25 -27.04
CA ALA A 161 -3.99 2.50 -26.29
C ALA A 161 -2.66 3.21 -25.93
N GLY A 162 -1.50 2.59 -26.21
CA GLY A 162 -0.18 3.15 -25.94
C GLY A 162 0.47 2.70 -24.63
N ALA A 163 -0.01 1.62 -24.03
CA ALA A 163 0.63 1.03 -22.85
C ALA A 163 2.01 0.44 -23.20
N THR A 164 3.01 0.77 -22.40
CA THR A 164 4.39 0.33 -22.55
C THR A 164 4.82 -0.67 -21.47
N GLU A 165 3.97 -0.92 -20.50
CA GLU A 165 4.15 -1.87 -19.41
C GLU A 165 2.78 -2.41 -18.99
N VAL A 166 2.70 -3.69 -18.66
CA VAL A 166 1.44 -4.32 -18.24
C VAL A 166 1.62 -5.16 -16.98
N SER A 167 0.51 -5.44 -16.30
CA SER A 167 0.48 -6.36 -15.16
C SER A 167 -0.57 -7.46 -15.36
N VAL A 168 -0.29 -8.62 -14.77
CA VAL A 168 -1.22 -9.75 -14.63
C VAL A 168 -1.44 -10.03 -13.14
N PHE A 169 -2.54 -10.70 -12.78
CA PHE A 169 -2.87 -10.91 -11.36
C PHE A 169 -3.39 -12.31 -11.09
N GLY A 170 -2.59 -13.08 -10.37
CA GLY A 170 -2.95 -14.39 -9.84
C GLY A 170 -3.40 -14.32 -8.37
N ALA A 171 -3.69 -15.48 -7.80
CA ALA A 171 -4.02 -15.61 -6.39
C ALA A 171 -3.41 -16.88 -5.81
N ALA A 172 -3.06 -16.88 -4.53
CA ALA A 172 -2.63 -18.06 -3.79
C ALA A 172 -3.81 -18.88 -3.24
N SER A 173 -5.05 -18.49 -3.53
CA SER A 173 -6.30 -19.15 -3.12
C SER A 173 -7.10 -19.56 -4.34
N GLU A 174 -7.50 -20.82 -4.37
CA GLU A 174 -8.33 -21.39 -5.44
C GLU A 174 -9.72 -20.78 -5.45
N SER A 175 -10.34 -20.64 -4.28
CA SER A 175 -11.67 -20.05 -4.13
C SER A 175 -11.68 -18.58 -4.51
N PHE A 176 -10.61 -17.83 -4.15
CA PHE A 176 -10.49 -16.44 -4.56
C PHE A 176 -10.30 -16.29 -6.07
N SER A 177 -9.45 -17.12 -6.68
CA SER A 177 -9.27 -17.15 -8.13
C SER A 177 -10.61 -17.37 -8.86
N LYS A 178 -11.36 -18.39 -8.46
CA LYS A 178 -12.68 -18.69 -9.05
C LYS A 178 -13.69 -17.55 -8.89
N LYS A 179 -13.70 -16.89 -7.74
CA LYS A 179 -14.65 -15.77 -7.49
C LYS A 179 -14.22 -14.46 -8.15
N ASN A 180 -12.92 -14.18 -8.19
CA ASN A 180 -12.38 -12.90 -8.70
C ASN A 180 -12.25 -12.88 -10.23
N ILE A 181 -11.75 -13.95 -10.82
CA ILE A 181 -11.45 -14.04 -12.26
C ILE A 181 -12.15 -15.21 -12.97
N ASN A 182 -13.06 -15.88 -12.29
CA ASN A 182 -13.90 -16.96 -12.81
C ASN A 182 -13.08 -18.11 -13.45
N CYS A 183 -11.92 -18.43 -12.89
CA CYS A 183 -11.13 -19.60 -13.29
C CYS A 183 -10.29 -20.12 -12.11
N SER A 184 -9.82 -21.36 -12.23
CA SER A 184 -8.88 -21.96 -11.29
C SER A 184 -7.52 -21.26 -11.33
N ILE A 185 -6.66 -21.53 -10.35
CA ILE A 185 -5.28 -21.05 -10.39
C ILE A 185 -4.58 -21.57 -11.64
N GLU A 186 -4.74 -22.87 -11.97
CA GLU A 186 -4.12 -23.47 -13.14
C GLU A 186 -4.57 -22.82 -14.45
N GLU A 187 -5.87 -22.70 -14.68
CA GLU A 187 -6.43 -22.01 -15.85
C GLU A 187 -5.99 -20.53 -15.93
N SER A 188 -5.78 -19.88 -14.78
CA SER A 188 -5.27 -18.51 -14.76
C SER A 188 -3.82 -18.43 -15.22
N MET A 189 -2.98 -19.40 -14.80
CA MET A 189 -1.59 -19.48 -15.21
C MET A 189 -1.43 -19.70 -16.70
N GLU A 190 -2.25 -20.56 -17.30
CA GLU A 190 -2.27 -20.75 -18.77
C GLU A 190 -2.57 -19.44 -19.51
N LYS A 191 -3.61 -18.71 -19.07
CA LYS A 191 -3.96 -17.40 -19.66
C LYS A 191 -2.84 -16.36 -19.50
N PHE A 192 -2.18 -16.31 -18.33
CA PHE A 192 -1.09 -15.37 -18.09
C PHE A 192 0.16 -15.74 -18.89
N GLU A 193 0.42 -17.02 -19.10
CA GLU A 193 1.52 -17.45 -19.98
C GLU A 193 1.34 -16.93 -21.41
N GLU A 194 0.12 -16.98 -21.96
CA GLU A 194 -0.20 -16.39 -23.27
C GLU A 194 0.06 -14.87 -23.29
N VAL A 195 -0.41 -14.16 -22.25
CA VAL A 195 -0.19 -12.70 -22.11
C VAL A 195 1.30 -12.39 -22.05
N ILE A 196 2.06 -13.09 -21.19
CA ILE A 196 3.48 -12.85 -20.96
C ILE A 196 4.30 -13.15 -22.22
N LYS A 197 4.00 -14.27 -22.91
CA LYS A 197 4.64 -14.62 -24.19
C LYS A 197 4.39 -13.55 -25.25
N SER A 198 3.14 -13.10 -25.40
CA SER A 198 2.78 -12.06 -26.37
C SER A 198 3.42 -10.71 -26.02
N ALA A 199 3.40 -10.29 -24.76
CA ALA A 199 4.04 -9.06 -24.29
C ALA A 199 5.56 -9.08 -24.54
N ARG A 200 6.22 -10.21 -24.29
CA ARG A 200 7.64 -10.39 -24.57
C ARG A 200 7.99 -10.20 -26.06
N HIS A 201 7.18 -10.73 -26.98
CA HIS A 201 7.36 -10.52 -28.42
C HIS A 201 7.25 -9.03 -28.81
N MET A 202 6.50 -8.26 -28.05
CA MET A 202 6.34 -6.82 -28.24
C MET A 202 7.34 -5.97 -27.42
N ASN A 203 8.28 -6.60 -26.71
CA ASN A 203 9.22 -5.95 -25.78
C ASN A 203 8.52 -5.17 -24.65
N ILE A 204 7.37 -5.65 -24.19
CA ILE A 204 6.60 -5.03 -23.11
C ILE A 204 6.89 -5.80 -21.83
N PRO A 205 7.43 -5.16 -20.77
CA PRO A 205 7.65 -5.79 -19.48
C PRO A 205 6.31 -6.10 -18.79
N VAL A 206 6.29 -7.24 -18.08
CA VAL A 206 5.11 -7.72 -17.37
C VAL A 206 5.41 -7.81 -15.88
N ARG A 207 4.56 -7.20 -15.05
CA ARG A 207 4.55 -7.33 -13.60
C ARG A 207 3.51 -8.37 -13.17
N GLY A 208 3.80 -9.18 -12.15
CA GLY A 208 2.86 -10.16 -11.60
C GLY A 208 2.33 -9.73 -10.24
N TYR A 209 1.02 -9.83 -10.02
CA TYR A 209 0.40 -9.76 -8.70
C TYR A 209 0.05 -11.16 -8.19
N VAL A 210 0.21 -11.40 -6.89
CA VAL A 210 -0.29 -12.59 -6.20
C VAL A 210 -1.16 -12.15 -5.03
N SER A 211 -2.47 -12.35 -5.15
CA SER A 211 -3.46 -12.03 -4.11
C SER A 211 -3.52 -13.10 -3.02
N CYS A 212 -4.04 -12.73 -1.85
CA CYS A 212 -4.29 -13.61 -0.72
C CYS A 212 -3.03 -14.25 -0.10
N VAL A 213 -1.90 -13.55 -0.09
CA VAL A 213 -0.63 -14.13 0.40
C VAL A 213 -0.59 -14.35 1.91
N LEU A 214 -1.42 -13.65 2.71
CA LEU A 214 -1.47 -13.78 4.18
C LEU A 214 -2.82 -14.28 4.70
N GLY A 215 -3.81 -14.39 3.81
CA GLY A 215 -5.13 -14.89 4.13
C GLY A 215 -6.13 -14.69 3.00
N CYS A 216 -7.15 -15.52 2.98
CA CYS A 216 -8.21 -15.51 1.99
C CYS A 216 -9.57 -15.31 2.68
N PRO A 217 -10.48 -14.47 2.13
CA PRO A 217 -11.79 -14.26 2.74
C PRO A 217 -12.71 -15.49 2.66
N TYR A 218 -12.35 -16.50 1.87
CA TYR A 218 -13.12 -17.73 1.66
C TYR A 218 -12.48 -18.98 2.26
N GLU A 219 -11.15 -19.10 2.16
CA GLU A 219 -10.40 -20.27 2.61
C GLU A 219 -9.72 -20.05 3.97
N GLY A 220 -9.72 -18.81 4.47
CA GLY A 220 -9.01 -18.45 5.70
C GLY A 220 -7.50 -18.44 5.51
N SER A 221 -6.77 -19.30 6.22
CA SER A 221 -5.31 -19.35 6.18
C SER A 221 -4.77 -19.85 4.85
N ILE A 222 -3.77 -19.15 4.32
CA ILE A 222 -3.01 -19.57 3.12
C ILE A 222 -1.58 -19.91 3.55
N THR A 223 -1.07 -21.03 3.05
CA THR A 223 0.27 -21.48 3.42
C THR A 223 1.36 -20.71 2.65
N PRO A 224 2.52 -20.41 3.28
CA PRO A 224 3.65 -19.81 2.59
C PRO A 224 4.11 -20.59 1.35
N GLN A 225 4.00 -21.93 1.39
CA GLN A 225 4.35 -22.81 0.27
C GLN A 225 3.46 -22.56 -0.96
N LYS A 226 2.15 -22.35 -0.74
CA LYS A 226 1.22 -22.06 -1.85
C LYS A 226 1.50 -20.70 -2.47
N VAL A 227 1.82 -19.71 -1.66
CA VAL A 227 2.26 -18.39 -2.14
C VAL A 227 3.54 -18.52 -2.97
N THR A 228 4.51 -19.27 -2.47
CA THR A 228 5.79 -19.53 -3.16
C THR A 228 5.56 -20.21 -4.52
N GLU A 229 4.71 -21.24 -4.57
CA GLU A 229 4.38 -21.98 -5.81
C GLU A 229 3.84 -21.04 -6.89
N VAL A 230 2.81 -20.25 -6.56
CA VAL A 230 2.18 -19.32 -7.50
C VAL A 230 3.14 -18.21 -7.94
N SER A 231 3.86 -17.63 -6.99
CA SER A 231 4.83 -16.56 -7.25
C SER A 231 5.98 -17.03 -8.15
N LYS A 232 6.52 -18.22 -7.89
CA LYS A 232 7.60 -18.83 -8.67
C LYS A 232 7.16 -19.11 -10.11
N ARG A 233 5.92 -19.53 -10.32
CA ARG A 233 5.37 -19.75 -11.69
C ARG A 233 5.32 -18.47 -12.47
N LEU A 234 4.74 -17.39 -11.92
CA LEU A 234 4.70 -16.07 -12.59
C LEU A 234 6.09 -15.52 -12.87
N TYR A 235 7.01 -15.63 -11.92
CA TYR A 235 8.40 -15.20 -12.10
C TYR A 235 9.10 -16.04 -13.19
N GLY A 236 8.93 -17.36 -13.18
CA GLY A 236 9.49 -18.27 -14.17
C GLY A 236 8.93 -18.07 -15.59
N MET A 237 7.69 -17.61 -15.73
CA MET A 237 7.10 -17.23 -17.03
C MET A 237 7.72 -15.95 -17.58
N GLY A 238 8.36 -15.10 -16.74
CA GLY A 238 9.06 -13.89 -17.13
C GLY A 238 8.47 -12.58 -16.63
N CYS A 239 7.65 -12.61 -15.58
CA CYS A 239 7.35 -11.38 -14.84
C CYS A 239 8.64 -10.85 -14.21
N TYR A 240 8.94 -9.56 -14.42
CA TYR A 240 10.16 -8.95 -13.90
C TYR A 240 10.11 -8.69 -12.39
N GLU A 241 8.91 -8.57 -11.82
CA GLU A 241 8.64 -8.29 -10.42
C GLU A 241 7.33 -8.95 -9.99
N ILE A 242 7.30 -9.51 -8.79
CA ILE A 242 6.10 -10.13 -8.20
C ILE A 242 5.66 -9.33 -6.98
N SER A 243 4.48 -8.76 -7.03
CA SER A 243 3.85 -8.07 -5.91
C SER A 243 3.00 -9.02 -5.08
N LEU A 244 3.31 -9.11 -3.79
CA LEU A 244 2.71 -10.00 -2.82
C LEU A 244 1.60 -9.28 -2.04
N GLY A 245 0.32 -9.62 -2.33
CA GLY A 245 -0.84 -8.89 -1.85
C GLY A 245 -1.50 -9.49 -0.60
N ASP A 246 -1.46 -8.76 0.52
CA ASP A 246 -2.33 -8.99 1.68
C ASP A 246 -3.73 -8.42 1.40
N THR A 247 -4.49 -9.15 0.59
CA THR A 247 -5.77 -8.71 0.02
C THR A 247 -6.83 -8.34 1.05
N THR A 248 -6.78 -8.97 2.22
CA THR A 248 -7.76 -8.73 3.30
C THR A 248 -7.22 -7.86 4.42
N GLY A 249 -5.93 -7.57 4.41
CA GLY A 249 -5.25 -6.80 5.45
C GLY A 249 -5.16 -7.51 6.80
N VAL A 250 -5.28 -8.86 6.82
CA VAL A 250 -5.21 -9.67 8.05
C VAL A 250 -3.79 -9.98 8.48
N GLY A 251 -2.82 -9.66 7.64
CA GLY A 251 -1.42 -9.93 7.89
C GLY A 251 -0.87 -9.17 9.10
N THR A 252 0.06 -9.81 9.76
CA THR A 252 0.86 -9.22 10.84
C THR A 252 2.34 -9.36 10.51
N PRO A 253 3.26 -8.60 11.14
CA PRO A 253 4.70 -8.74 10.90
C PRO A 253 5.21 -10.18 11.00
N GLY A 254 4.70 -10.96 11.94
CA GLY A 254 5.07 -12.37 12.10
C GLY A 254 4.61 -13.26 10.95
N SER A 255 3.40 -13.05 10.41
CA SER A 255 2.91 -13.79 9.24
C SER A 255 3.60 -13.34 7.96
N MET A 256 3.83 -12.03 7.80
CA MET A 256 4.60 -11.47 6.69
C MET A 256 6.00 -12.08 6.63
N LYS A 257 6.73 -12.07 7.75
CA LYS A 257 8.07 -12.66 7.83
C LYS A 257 8.08 -14.13 7.41
N ARG A 258 7.21 -14.97 7.96
CA ARG A 258 7.13 -16.40 7.60
C ARG A 258 6.83 -16.63 6.13
N MET A 259 5.94 -15.84 5.54
CA MET A 259 5.62 -15.94 4.12
C MET A 259 6.82 -15.54 3.27
N LEU A 260 7.47 -14.42 3.58
CA LEU A 260 8.65 -13.95 2.85
C LEU A 260 9.84 -14.90 2.97
N GLU A 261 10.09 -15.49 4.14
CA GLU A 261 11.13 -16.52 4.34
C GLU A 261 10.96 -17.72 3.41
N SER A 262 9.74 -18.03 3.01
CA SER A 262 9.46 -19.09 2.03
C SER A 262 9.72 -18.60 0.60
N VAL A 263 9.18 -17.43 0.23
CA VAL A 263 9.24 -16.91 -1.15
C VAL A 263 10.66 -16.54 -1.57
N ILE A 264 11.45 -15.92 -0.66
CA ILE A 264 12.82 -15.47 -0.93
C ILE A 264 13.77 -16.62 -1.27
N LYS A 265 13.48 -17.85 -0.86
CA LYS A 265 14.25 -19.04 -1.25
C LYS A 265 14.20 -19.33 -2.76
N GLU A 266 13.15 -18.88 -3.44
CA GLU A 266 12.89 -19.17 -4.84
C GLU A 266 12.94 -17.93 -5.76
N ILE A 267 12.74 -16.74 -5.18
CA ILE A 267 12.70 -15.47 -5.91
C ILE A 267 13.55 -14.44 -5.16
N PRO A 268 14.52 -13.78 -5.81
CA PRO A 268 15.36 -12.80 -5.13
C PRO A 268 14.52 -11.62 -4.62
N PRO A 269 14.85 -11.02 -3.44
CA PRO A 269 14.14 -9.86 -2.90
C PRO A 269 14.01 -8.69 -3.88
N SER A 270 15.01 -8.50 -4.75
CA SER A 270 15.01 -7.45 -5.78
C SER A 270 13.95 -7.61 -6.86
N ALA A 271 13.35 -8.80 -6.98
CA ALA A 271 12.23 -9.09 -7.89
C ALA A 271 10.89 -9.21 -7.15
N LEU A 272 10.85 -8.81 -5.88
CA LEU A 272 9.63 -8.85 -5.05
C LEU A 272 9.17 -7.43 -4.70
N ALA A 273 7.87 -7.29 -4.56
CA ALA A 273 7.20 -6.12 -4.00
C ALA A 273 6.15 -6.57 -2.97
N VAL A 274 5.75 -5.67 -2.08
CA VAL A 274 4.65 -5.93 -1.14
C VAL A 274 3.50 -4.96 -1.38
N HIS A 275 2.29 -5.49 -1.27
CA HIS A 275 1.03 -4.77 -1.42
C HIS A 275 0.16 -5.06 -0.19
N CYS A 276 0.06 -4.10 0.72
CA CYS A 276 -0.54 -4.31 2.02
C CYS A 276 -1.83 -3.50 2.16
N HIS A 277 -2.93 -4.18 2.47
CA HIS A 277 -4.14 -3.53 2.94
C HIS A 277 -4.05 -3.21 4.43
N ASP A 278 -4.67 -2.12 4.83
CA ASP A 278 -4.56 -1.58 6.19
C ASP A 278 -5.81 -1.82 7.06
N THR A 279 -6.58 -2.86 6.74
CA THR A 279 -7.85 -3.19 7.42
C THR A 279 -7.71 -3.27 8.93
N TYR A 280 -6.62 -3.83 9.41
CA TYR A 280 -6.34 -3.97 10.85
C TYR A 280 -5.20 -3.04 11.33
N GLY A 281 -4.85 -2.01 10.56
CA GLY A 281 -3.80 -1.06 10.91
C GLY A 281 -2.39 -1.67 10.97
N GLN A 282 -2.14 -2.75 10.22
CA GLN A 282 -0.87 -3.46 10.25
C GLN A 282 -0.02 -3.26 9.00
N ALA A 283 -0.53 -2.54 7.99
CA ALA A 283 0.15 -2.41 6.71
C ALA A 283 1.57 -1.84 6.84
N LEU A 284 1.74 -0.73 7.56
CA LEU A 284 3.08 -0.12 7.74
C LEU A 284 4.05 -1.03 8.48
N ALA A 285 3.57 -1.76 9.49
CA ALA A 285 4.39 -2.73 10.23
C ALA A 285 4.81 -3.92 9.35
N ASN A 286 3.91 -4.41 8.49
CA ASN A 286 4.19 -5.45 7.51
C ASN A 286 5.21 -4.97 6.46
N ILE A 287 5.06 -3.75 5.97
CA ILE A 287 5.99 -3.13 5.02
C ILE A 287 7.37 -2.97 5.64
N LEU A 288 7.47 -2.44 6.88
CA LEU A 288 8.75 -2.35 7.59
C LEU A 288 9.43 -3.71 7.71
N THR A 289 8.67 -4.77 8.01
CA THR A 289 9.19 -6.14 8.04
C THR A 289 9.76 -6.57 6.69
N ALA A 290 9.05 -6.27 5.60
CA ALA A 290 9.51 -6.58 4.24
C ALA A 290 10.79 -5.81 3.86
N LEU A 291 10.89 -4.53 4.23
CA LEU A 291 12.09 -3.71 4.02
C LEU A 291 13.31 -4.31 4.75
N GLN A 292 13.12 -4.76 6.01
CA GLN A 292 14.17 -5.44 6.79
C GLN A 292 14.61 -6.78 6.19
N MET A 293 13.79 -7.37 5.32
CA MET A 293 14.10 -8.59 4.59
C MET A 293 14.65 -8.33 3.17
N GLY A 294 14.96 -7.07 2.85
CA GLY A 294 15.62 -6.66 1.60
C GLY A 294 14.68 -6.36 0.43
N ILE A 295 13.36 -6.33 0.65
CA ILE A 295 12.39 -5.90 -0.38
C ILE A 295 12.29 -4.38 -0.32
N ASN A 296 12.46 -3.72 -1.46
CA ASN A 296 12.46 -2.26 -1.56
C ASN A 296 11.42 -1.69 -2.53
N VAL A 297 10.40 -2.48 -2.85
CA VAL A 297 9.27 -2.03 -3.68
C VAL A 297 7.98 -2.21 -2.91
N VAL A 298 7.18 -1.14 -2.84
CA VAL A 298 5.93 -1.10 -2.08
C VAL A 298 4.82 -0.50 -2.93
N ASP A 299 3.70 -1.21 -3.01
CA ASP A 299 2.47 -0.67 -3.60
C ASP A 299 1.68 0.08 -2.53
N SER A 300 1.17 1.25 -2.88
CA SER A 300 0.32 2.05 -2.01
C SER A 300 -0.70 2.84 -2.83
N ALA A 301 -1.74 3.33 -2.20
CA ALA A 301 -2.72 4.18 -2.85
C ALA A 301 -2.89 5.49 -2.07
N VAL A 302 -2.77 6.61 -2.77
CA VAL A 302 -3.01 7.93 -2.19
C VAL A 302 -4.34 7.96 -1.44
N SER A 303 -4.38 8.62 -0.29
CA SER A 303 -5.53 8.69 0.62
C SER A 303 -6.01 7.34 1.17
N GLY A 304 -5.24 6.26 0.99
CA GLY A 304 -5.69 4.91 1.32
C GLY A 304 -6.91 4.47 0.50
N LEU A 305 -7.00 4.92 -0.76
CA LEU A 305 -8.08 4.55 -1.68
C LEU A 305 -8.13 3.04 -1.88
N GLY A 306 -9.32 2.54 -2.15
CA GLY A 306 -9.58 1.12 -2.39
C GLY A 306 -10.38 0.48 -1.29
N GLY A 307 -10.47 -0.82 -1.39
CA GLY A 307 -11.17 -1.71 -0.47
C GLY A 307 -11.17 -3.10 -1.06
N CYS A 308 -11.44 -4.10 -0.25
CA CYS A 308 -11.66 -5.44 -0.77
C CYS A 308 -13.16 -5.70 -0.84
N PRO A 309 -13.77 -5.86 -2.02
CA PRO A 309 -15.21 -6.11 -2.15
C PRO A 309 -15.62 -7.44 -1.49
N TYR A 310 -14.66 -8.31 -1.24
CA TYR A 310 -14.85 -9.64 -0.68
C TYR A 310 -14.55 -9.72 0.83
N ALA A 311 -13.96 -8.67 1.42
CA ALA A 311 -13.69 -8.60 2.85
C ALA A 311 -14.55 -7.50 3.49
N LYS A 312 -15.55 -7.92 4.28
CA LYS A 312 -16.43 -6.99 4.99
C LYS A 312 -15.62 -6.15 5.97
N GLY A 313 -15.70 -4.82 5.84
CA GLY A 313 -14.96 -3.89 6.70
C GLY A 313 -13.52 -3.61 6.25
N ALA A 314 -13.10 -4.09 5.07
CA ALA A 314 -11.77 -3.77 4.53
C ALA A 314 -11.63 -2.27 4.27
N SER A 315 -10.58 -1.66 4.84
CA SER A 315 -10.32 -0.21 4.75
C SER A 315 -9.62 0.21 3.46
N GLY A 316 -9.09 -0.74 2.67
CA GLY A 316 -8.34 -0.46 1.45
C GLY A 316 -6.83 -0.53 1.61
N ASN A 317 -6.13 0.05 0.64
CA ASN A 317 -4.67 0.07 0.58
C ASN A 317 -4.06 0.90 1.72
N VAL A 318 -2.81 0.63 2.05
CA VAL A 318 -2.00 1.58 2.82
C VAL A 318 -1.95 2.92 2.09
N ALA A 319 -2.12 4.01 2.83
CA ALA A 319 -2.05 5.34 2.24
C ALA A 319 -0.63 5.71 1.84
N THR A 320 -0.45 6.24 0.63
CA THR A 320 0.88 6.67 0.13
C THR A 320 1.48 7.75 1.01
N GLU A 321 0.68 8.66 1.54
CA GLU A 321 1.09 9.71 2.48
C GLU A 321 1.68 9.12 3.77
N ASP A 322 1.01 8.13 4.35
CA ASP A 322 1.44 7.49 5.60
C ASP A 322 2.73 6.69 5.37
N LEU A 323 2.83 6.02 4.22
CA LEU A 323 4.02 5.30 3.79
C LEU A 323 5.21 6.24 3.61
N VAL A 324 5.05 7.33 2.84
CA VAL A 324 6.11 8.33 2.61
C VAL A 324 6.57 8.97 3.93
N TYR A 325 5.63 9.28 4.82
CA TYR A 325 5.94 9.83 6.13
C TYR A 325 6.83 8.88 6.96
N MET A 326 6.46 7.59 7.00
CA MET A 326 7.27 6.56 7.69
C MET A 326 8.67 6.43 7.08
N LEU A 327 8.75 6.36 5.74
CA LEU A 327 10.02 6.18 5.03
C LEU A 327 10.95 7.39 5.21
N ASN A 328 10.42 8.60 5.16
CA ASN A 328 11.17 9.83 5.44
C ASN A 328 11.70 9.84 6.89
N GLY A 329 10.86 9.42 7.86
CA GLY A 329 11.27 9.30 9.26
C GLY A 329 12.36 8.26 9.51
N LEU A 330 12.45 7.25 8.63
CA LEU A 330 13.53 6.24 8.64
C LEU A 330 14.79 6.70 7.87
N GLY A 331 14.78 7.87 7.26
CA GLY A 331 15.87 8.38 6.43
C GLY A 331 16.01 7.69 5.08
N LEU A 332 14.96 7.00 4.61
CA LEU A 332 14.95 6.29 3.32
C LEU A 332 14.49 7.22 2.20
N ASN A 333 15.20 7.18 1.08
CA ASN A 333 14.86 8.00 -0.07
C ASN A 333 13.75 7.34 -0.91
N THR A 334 12.73 8.13 -1.29
CA THR A 334 11.67 7.69 -2.22
C THR A 334 11.59 8.59 -3.46
N GLY A 335 12.16 9.77 -3.42
CA GLY A 335 12.00 10.82 -4.43
C GLY A 335 10.63 11.51 -4.39
N VAL A 336 9.72 11.12 -3.49
CA VAL A 336 8.32 11.54 -3.48
C VAL A 336 8.11 12.76 -2.59
N ASN A 337 7.41 13.77 -3.10
CA ASN A 337 6.99 14.95 -2.36
C ASN A 337 5.66 14.69 -1.64
N LEU A 338 5.71 14.57 -0.31
CA LEU A 338 4.56 14.27 0.53
C LEU A 338 3.40 15.28 0.38
N TYR A 339 3.71 16.57 0.29
CA TYR A 339 2.68 17.61 0.17
C TYR A 339 1.91 17.51 -1.15
N LYS A 340 2.61 17.29 -2.25
CA LYS A 340 1.96 17.07 -3.56
C LYS A 340 1.11 15.81 -3.59
N VAL A 341 1.53 14.74 -2.88
CA VAL A 341 0.72 13.52 -2.73
C VAL A 341 -0.56 13.83 -1.95
N MET A 342 -0.46 14.59 -0.85
CA MET A 342 -1.65 15.02 -0.09
C MET A 342 -2.60 15.89 -0.93
N GLU A 343 -2.08 16.77 -1.79
CA GLU A 343 -2.91 17.58 -2.71
C GLU A 343 -3.66 16.71 -3.70
N ALA A 344 -2.99 15.75 -4.35
CA ALA A 344 -3.62 14.78 -5.24
C ALA A 344 -4.67 13.91 -4.51
N GLY A 345 -4.38 13.52 -3.26
CA GLY A 345 -5.31 12.80 -2.40
C GLY A 345 -6.57 13.61 -2.08
N ASN A 346 -6.42 14.88 -1.73
CA ASN A 346 -7.55 15.77 -1.49
C ASN A 346 -8.40 15.99 -2.75
N PHE A 347 -7.76 16.12 -3.91
CA PHE A 347 -8.44 16.23 -5.21
C PHE A 347 -9.34 15.03 -5.48
N ILE A 348 -8.80 13.82 -5.40
CA ILE A 348 -9.57 12.61 -5.71
C ILE A 348 -10.62 12.29 -4.64
N CYS A 349 -10.34 12.52 -3.37
CA CYS A 349 -11.32 12.35 -2.29
C CYS A 349 -12.56 13.20 -2.48
N LYS A 350 -12.41 14.45 -2.94
CA LYS A 350 -13.54 15.32 -3.31
C LYS A 350 -14.36 14.72 -4.45
N ALA A 351 -13.70 14.19 -5.48
CA ALA A 351 -14.38 13.60 -6.64
C ALA A 351 -15.18 12.33 -6.29
N VAL A 352 -14.69 11.51 -5.37
CA VAL A 352 -15.38 10.29 -4.91
C VAL A 352 -16.27 10.52 -3.69
N ASN A 353 -16.38 11.77 -3.22
CA ASN A 353 -17.12 12.19 -2.04
C ASN A 353 -16.76 11.37 -0.78
N LYS A 354 -15.46 11.27 -0.51
CA LYS A 354 -14.89 10.57 0.65
C LYS A 354 -13.91 11.47 1.41
N THR A 355 -13.70 11.16 2.68
CA THR A 355 -12.59 11.66 3.46
C THR A 355 -11.36 10.76 3.27
N THR A 356 -10.17 11.34 3.38
CA THR A 356 -8.94 10.55 3.32
C THR A 356 -8.85 9.55 4.48
N ASN A 357 -8.32 8.35 4.21
CA ASN A 357 -7.95 7.38 5.24
C ASN A 357 -6.52 7.60 5.76
N SER A 358 -5.71 8.44 5.09
CA SER A 358 -4.36 8.79 5.54
C SER A 358 -4.41 9.53 6.88
N LYS A 359 -3.68 9.02 7.88
CA LYS A 359 -3.55 9.67 9.18
C LYS A 359 -2.69 10.94 9.08
N VAL A 360 -1.68 10.91 8.22
CA VAL A 360 -0.81 12.07 7.96
C VAL A 360 -1.59 13.21 7.32
N ALA A 361 -2.39 12.92 6.29
CA ALA A 361 -3.22 13.94 5.65
C ALA A 361 -4.29 14.50 6.61
N GLN A 362 -4.95 13.63 7.42
CA GLN A 362 -5.91 14.05 8.43
C GLN A 362 -5.28 15.01 9.45
N ALA A 363 -4.09 14.68 9.94
CA ALA A 363 -3.39 15.54 10.90
C ALA A 363 -2.95 16.89 10.29
N SER A 364 -2.52 16.87 9.01
CA SER A 364 -2.00 18.07 8.33
C SER A 364 -3.09 19.05 7.89
N PHE A 365 -4.29 18.57 7.55
CA PHE A 365 -5.40 19.46 7.11
C PHE A 365 -6.27 19.97 8.28
N ASN A 366 -6.15 19.39 9.47
CA ASN A 366 -6.89 19.79 10.66
C ASN A 366 -6.05 20.61 11.66
N ALA A 367 -4.80 20.94 11.29
CA ALA A 367 -3.86 21.69 12.12
C ALA A 367 -3.98 23.21 11.91
#